data_d2b5006675c392877a1022787e72569e
#
_entry.id   d2b5006675c392877a1022787e72569e
#
_cell.length_a   1.000
_cell.length_b   1.000
_cell.length_c   1.000
_cell.angle_alpha   90.00
_cell.angle_beta   90.00
_cell.angle_gamma   90.00
#
_symmetry.space_group_name_H-M   'P 1'
#
loop_
_entity.id
_entity.type
_entity.pdbx_description
1 polymer ?
#
loop_
_entity_poly.entity_id
_entity_poly.type
_entity_poly.pdbx_seq_one_letter_code
_entity_poly.pdbx_strand_id
1 'polypeptide(L)'
;PQREVWSEGLLLWFHVFKTISIMIKYILRKVNNMNSNVHNKWFAYPVKEEMVELDKLADHMAAHNTPFSSGAIKGILTDMVSCIKELLLEGKSVKIPDLAIFYVGIKNMPGGAETEEAFNVGENVKNVRMLARATGSLSPKKLDLDVTLKRATTIVGKPATSKPATGKE
;
A
#
# COMPACT_ATOMS: atom_id res chain seq x y z
N PRO A 1 55.43 21.08 2.06
CA PRO A 1 54.50 20.76 1.05
C PRO A 1 53.77 19.48 1.41
N GLN A 2 52.78 19.58 2.29
CA GLN A 2 51.84 18.53 2.63
C GLN A 2 50.44 19.11 2.43
N ARG A 3 49.97 19.12 1.23
CA ARG A 3 48.58 19.36 0.88
C ARG A 3 48.27 18.43 -0.28
N GLU A 4 47.15 17.75 -0.19
CA GLU A 4 46.50 16.92 -1.20
C GLU A 4 46.52 15.40 -0.95
N VAL A 5 45.99 14.96 0.22
CA VAL A 5 45.63 13.55 0.39
C VAL A 5 44.18 13.40 0.90
N TRP A 6 43.44 14.51 1.13
CA TRP A 6 42.10 14.46 1.75
C TRP A 6 40.93 14.56 0.76
N SER A 7 41.17 14.75 -0.54
CA SER A 7 40.11 14.95 -1.52
C SER A 7 39.57 13.68 -2.17
N GLU A 8 40.34 12.60 -2.23
CA GLU A 8 39.89 11.38 -2.91
C GLU A 8 39.05 10.43 -2.02
N GLY A 9 39.26 10.45 -0.72
CA GLY A 9 38.50 9.65 0.22
C GLY A 9 37.05 10.10 0.39
N LEU A 10 36.78 11.39 0.24
CA LEU A 10 35.41 11.95 0.37
C LEU A 10 34.56 11.69 -0.89
N LEU A 11 35.18 11.65 -2.06
CA LEU A 11 34.49 11.37 -3.33
C LEU A 11 34.10 9.89 -3.48
N LEU A 12 34.87 8.98 -2.90
CA LEU A 12 34.55 7.55 -2.87
C LEU A 12 33.41 7.23 -1.90
N TRP A 13 33.24 8.02 -0.85
CA TRP A 13 32.15 7.82 0.12
C TRP A 13 30.80 8.25 -0.44
N PHE A 14 30.74 9.21 -1.35
CA PHE A 14 29.51 9.64 -2.05
C PHE A 14 29.07 8.68 -3.17
N HIS A 15 29.92 7.79 -3.66
CA HIS A 15 29.59 6.86 -4.73
C HIS A 15 29.00 5.52 -4.26
N VAL A 16 28.95 5.26 -2.96
CA VAL A 16 28.36 4.03 -2.39
C VAL A 16 26.89 4.21 -1.99
N PHE A 17 26.32 5.40 -2.08
CA PHE A 17 24.87 5.53 -2.15
C PHE A 17 24.40 4.97 -3.50
N LYS A 18 24.35 3.62 -3.54
CA LYS A 18 23.60 2.89 -4.57
C LYS A 18 22.25 3.58 -4.67
N THR A 19 22.07 4.38 -5.71
CA THR A 19 20.80 4.97 -6.07
C THR A 19 19.87 3.78 -6.25
N ILE A 20 19.12 3.44 -5.20
CA ILE A 20 18.06 2.44 -5.30
C ILE A 20 17.12 3.08 -6.31
N SER A 21 17.24 2.66 -7.55
CA SER A 21 16.32 3.10 -8.61
C SER A 21 14.94 2.59 -8.20
N ILE A 22 14.16 3.48 -7.58
CA ILE A 22 12.77 3.20 -7.20
C ILE A 22 12.00 3.05 -8.50
N MET A 23 11.84 1.80 -8.93
CA MET A 23 11.28 1.47 -10.23
C MET A 23 10.16 0.45 -10.05
N ILE A 24 8.95 0.86 -10.41
CA ILE A 24 7.80 -0.03 -10.45
C ILE A 24 7.69 -0.65 -11.84
N LYS A 25 7.74 -1.97 -11.90
CA LYS A 25 7.51 -2.72 -13.13
C LYS A 25 6.02 -2.80 -13.42
N TYR A 26 5.64 -2.64 -14.70
CA TYR A 26 4.26 -2.78 -15.13
C TYR A 26 4.12 -3.72 -16.33
N ILE A 27 2.94 -4.30 -16.47
CA ILE A 27 2.49 -5.07 -17.64
C ILE A 27 1.28 -4.41 -18.25
N LEU A 28 1.10 -4.61 -19.55
CA LEU A 28 -0.11 -4.17 -20.24
C LEU A 28 -1.14 -5.30 -20.28
N ARG A 29 -2.39 -4.97 -19.95
CA ARG A 29 -3.54 -5.88 -20.06
C ARG A 29 -4.62 -5.23 -20.90
N LYS A 30 -5.23 -6.02 -21.79
CA LYS A 30 -6.35 -5.60 -22.62
C LYS A 30 -7.65 -5.81 -21.87
N VAL A 31 -8.56 -4.85 -21.94
CA VAL A 31 -9.91 -4.98 -21.37
C VAL A 31 -10.77 -5.77 -22.34
N ASN A 32 -11.17 -6.98 -21.92
CA ASN A 32 -11.99 -7.89 -22.71
C ASN A 32 -13.49 -7.81 -22.41
N ASN A 33 -13.89 -6.99 -21.43
CA ASN A 33 -15.32 -6.83 -21.09
C ASN A 33 -16.04 -6.04 -22.19
N MET A 34 -16.92 -6.72 -22.94
CA MET A 34 -17.66 -6.16 -24.07
C MET A 34 -18.63 -5.03 -23.65
N ASN A 35 -19.10 -5.03 -22.40
CA ASN A 35 -20.02 -4.02 -21.87
C ASN A 35 -19.30 -2.78 -21.32
N SER A 36 -17.97 -2.70 -21.48
CA SER A 36 -17.19 -1.57 -21.00
C SER A 36 -16.94 -0.56 -22.11
N ASN A 37 -17.11 0.73 -21.81
CA ASN A 37 -16.76 1.84 -22.73
C ASN A 37 -15.27 1.86 -23.14
N VAL A 38 -14.44 1.06 -22.46
CA VAL A 38 -13.01 0.91 -22.73
C VAL A 38 -12.65 -0.48 -23.25
N HIS A 39 -13.63 -1.20 -23.82
CA HIS A 39 -13.40 -2.49 -24.46
C HIS A 39 -12.25 -2.40 -25.50
N ASN A 40 -11.43 -3.43 -25.56
CA ASN A 40 -10.25 -3.51 -26.45
C ASN A 40 -9.11 -2.50 -26.19
N LYS A 41 -9.21 -1.63 -25.17
CA LYS A 41 -8.10 -0.73 -24.80
C LYS A 41 -7.12 -1.41 -23.86
N TRP A 42 -5.87 -0.95 -23.91
CA TRP A 42 -4.78 -1.47 -23.07
C TRP A 42 -4.53 -0.56 -21.87
N PHE A 43 -4.35 -1.16 -20.71
CA PHE A 43 -4.04 -0.44 -19.47
C PHE A 43 -2.80 -1.03 -18.81
N ALA A 44 -2.03 -0.14 -18.14
CA ALA A 44 -0.88 -0.54 -17.35
C ALA A 44 -1.34 -1.06 -15.99
N TYR A 45 -0.79 -2.20 -15.58
CA TYR A 45 -0.99 -2.79 -14.26
C TYR A 45 0.37 -3.07 -13.63
N PRO A 46 0.55 -2.74 -12.34
CA PRO A 46 1.81 -3.04 -11.67
C PRO A 46 2.03 -4.56 -11.60
N VAL A 47 3.27 -4.97 -11.76
CA VAL A 47 3.69 -6.33 -11.43
C VAL A 47 3.70 -6.43 -9.90
N LYS A 48 2.89 -7.31 -9.34
CA LYS A 48 2.93 -7.60 -7.91
C LYS A 48 4.15 -8.46 -7.62
N GLU A 49 5.05 -7.91 -6.85
CA GLU A 49 6.19 -8.65 -6.31
C GLU A 49 5.82 -9.32 -4.98
N GLU A 50 6.80 -9.73 -4.20
CA GLU A 50 6.59 -10.39 -2.92
C GLU A 50 5.84 -9.48 -1.93
N MET A 51 4.97 -10.08 -1.11
CA MET A 51 4.38 -9.40 0.03
C MET A 51 5.36 -9.44 1.20
N VAL A 52 5.72 -8.27 1.69
CA VAL A 52 6.55 -8.11 2.88
C VAL A 52 5.65 -8.11 4.11
N GLU A 53 5.78 -9.13 4.94
CA GLU A 53 5.06 -9.24 6.21
C GLU A 53 5.75 -8.47 7.34
N LEU A 54 5.07 -8.35 8.50
CA LEU A 54 5.54 -7.55 9.62
C LEU A 54 6.95 -7.95 10.10
N ASP A 55 7.26 -9.24 10.12
CA ASP A 55 8.56 -9.75 10.55
C ASP A 55 9.68 -9.25 9.62
N LYS A 56 9.50 -9.43 8.32
CA LYS A 56 10.46 -8.95 7.32
C LYS A 56 10.57 -7.42 7.31
N LEU A 57 9.46 -6.71 7.58
CA LEU A 57 9.49 -5.25 7.71
C LEU A 57 10.30 -4.83 8.93
N ALA A 58 10.12 -5.50 10.07
CA ALA A 58 10.88 -5.23 11.30
C ALA A 58 12.38 -5.52 11.11
N ASP A 59 12.74 -6.61 10.42
CA ASP A 59 14.12 -6.93 10.06
C ASP A 59 14.73 -5.85 9.15
N HIS A 60 13.98 -5.42 8.15
CA HIS A 60 14.40 -4.35 7.25
C HIS A 60 14.63 -3.03 8.01
N MET A 61 13.71 -2.66 8.91
CA MET A 61 13.87 -1.46 9.74
C MET A 61 15.08 -1.56 10.66
N ALA A 62 15.32 -2.72 11.28
CA ALA A 62 16.49 -2.95 12.14
C ALA A 62 17.82 -2.82 11.37
N ALA A 63 17.84 -3.16 10.07
CA ALA A 63 19.01 -3.02 9.21
C ALA A 63 19.38 -1.56 8.88
N HIS A 64 18.52 -0.58 9.15
CA HIS A 64 18.75 0.86 8.94
C HIS A 64 19.55 1.55 10.07
N ASN A 65 20.36 0.81 10.80
CA ASN A 65 21.20 1.35 11.88
C ASN A 65 20.41 2.02 13.01
N THR A 66 19.29 1.41 13.40
CA THR A 66 18.47 1.81 14.56
C THR A 66 19.01 1.13 15.84
N PRO A 67 18.83 1.74 17.03
CA PRO A 67 19.19 1.11 18.30
C PRO A 67 18.22 -0.03 18.70
N PHE A 68 17.14 -0.24 17.97
CA PHE A 68 16.10 -1.22 18.29
C PHE A 68 16.35 -2.55 17.60
N SER A 69 16.21 -3.66 18.33
CA SER A 69 16.20 -4.99 17.73
C SER A 69 14.94 -5.20 16.89
N SER A 70 15.00 -6.10 15.90
CA SER A 70 13.85 -6.49 15.09
C SER A 70 12.64 -6.91 15.94
N GLY A 71 12.87 -7.69 17.01
CA GLY A 71 11.82 -8.09 17.94
C GLY A 71 11.16 -6.90 18.68
N ALA A 72 11.95 -5.91 19.10
CA ALA A 72 11.42 -4.70 19.72
C ALA A 72 10.57 -3.88 18.73
N ILE A 73 11.05 -3.72 17.51
CA ILE A 73 10.31 -3.03 16.43
C ILE A 73 8.99 -3.74 16.15
N LYS A 74 9.01 -5.07 16.00
CA LYS A 74 7.80 -5.87 15.80
C LYS A 74 6.78 -5.68 16.92
N GLY A 75 7.22 -5.71 18.19
CA GLY A 75 6.38 -5.46 19.34
C GLY A 75 5.70 -4.10 19.26
N ILE A 76 6.47 -3.02 19.06
CA ILE A 76 5.95 -1.65 18.94
C ILE A 76 4.93 -1.52 17.81
N LEU A 77 5.20 -2.10 16.64
CA LEU A 77 4.27 -2.05 15.50
C LEU A 77 2.97 -2.83 15.78
N THR A 78 3.06 -3.95 16.49
CA THR A 78 1.89 -4.74 16.90
C THR A 78 1.02 -3.97 17.88
N ASP A 79 1.63 -3.34 18.88
CA ASP A 79 0.93 -2.52 19.87
C ASP A 79 0.31 -1.28 19.20
N MET A 80 1.00 -0.66 18.26
CA MET A 80 0.46 0.46 17.48
C MET A 80 -0.84 0.07 16.76
N VAL A 81 -0.90 -1.11 16.14
CA VAL A 81 -2.11 -1.58 15.46
C VAL A 81 -3.26 -1.78 16.43
N SER A 82 -2.97 -2.34 17.62
CA SER A 82 -3.96 -2.55 18.68
C SER A 82 -4.52 -1.22 19.20
N CYS A 83 -3.65 -0.25 19.49
CA CYS A 83 -4.05 1.08 19.94
C CYS A 83 -4.87 1.84 18.86
N ILE A 84 -4.48 1.74 17.60
CA ILE A 84 -5.26 2.33 16.48
C ILE A 84 -6.66 1.74 16.47
N LYS A 85 -6.79 0.41 16.59
CA LYS A 85 -8.10 -0.27 16.61
C LYS A 85 -8.97 0.25 17.77
N GLU A 86 -8.43 0.37 18.97
CA GLU A 86 -9.16 0.88 20.14
C GLU A 86 -9.69 2.29 19.90
N LEU A 87 -8.83 3.21 19.44
CA LEU A 87 -9.20 4.59 19.16
C LEU A 87 -10.27 4.69 18.06
N LEU A 88 -10.18 3.86 17.03
CA LEU A 88 -11.17 3.81 15.96
C LEU A 88 -12.53 3.31 16.47
N LEU A 89 -12.57 2.35 17.39
CA LEU A 89 -13.80 1.86 17.99
C LEU A 89 -14.46 2.91 18.91
N GLU A 90 -13.69 3.85 19.44
CA GLU A 90 -14.20 5.02 20.16
C GLU A 90 -14.70 6.14 19.20
N GLY A 91 -14.67 5.92 17.90
CA GLY A 91 -15.06 6.90 16.89
C GLY A 91 -14.00 7.97 16.60
N LYS A 92 -12.80 7.83 17.13
CA LYS A 92 -11.68 8.76 16.88
C LYS A 92 -11.00 8.46 15.54
N SER A 93 -10.40 9.47 14.94
CA SER A 93 -9.50 9.30 13.78
C SER A 93 -8.05 9.38 14.24
N VAL A 94 -7.19 8.53 13.72
CA VAL A 94 -5.76 8.49 14.06
C VAL A 94 -4.95 8.93 12.86
N LYS A 95 -4.17 10.00 13.01
CA LYS A 95 -3.24 10.48 11.98
C LYS A 95 -1.81 10.10 12.35
N ILE A 96 -1.17 9.33 11.49
CA ILE A 96 0.27 9.12 11.52
C ILE A 96 0.87 9.96 10.39
N PRO A 97 1.67 10.99 10.69
CA PRO A 97 2.32 11.81 9.67
C PRO A 97 3.11 10.93 8.69
N ASP A 98 3.12 11.31 7.43
CA ASP A 98 3.82 10.63 6.34
C ASP A 98 3.38 9.17 6.06
N LEU A 99 2.37 8.66 6.80
CA LEU A 99 1.78 7.35 6.56
C LEU A 99 0.33 7.50 6.11
N ALA A 100 -0.59 7.65 7.05
CA ALA A 100 -2.01 7.73 6.73
C ALA A 100 -2.84 8.37 7.86
N ILE A 101 -4.05 8.77 7.50
CA ILE A 101 -5.15 9.00 8.45
C ILE A 101 -6.06 7.79 8.40
N PHE A 102 -6.24 7.14 9.55
CA PHE A 102 -7.15 6.03 9.76
C PHE A 102 -8.44 6.56 10.36
N TYR A 103 -9.58 6.12 9.85
CA TYR A 103 -10.90 6.53 10.34
C TYR A 103 -11.95 5.48 10.05
N VAL A 104 -13.08 5.57 10.74
CA VAL A 104 -14.20 4.63 10.58
C VAL A 104 -15.22 5.22 9.63
N GLY A 105 -15.75 4.39 8.74
CA GLY A 105 -16.88 4.72 7.88
C GLY A 105 -18.00 3.72 8.06
N ILE A 106 -19.22 4.22 8.02
CA ILE A 106 -20.44 3.40 8.04
C ILE A 106 -20.88 3.14 6.58
N LYS A 107 -21.14 1.90 6.26
CA LYS A 107 -21.73 1.51 4.99
C LYS A 107 -23.21 1.21 5.20
N ASN A 108 -24.06 2.00 4.59
CA ASN A 108 -25.50 1.81 4.63
C ASN A 108 -25.97 0.73 3.64
N MET A 109 -27.14 0.17 3.90
CA MET A 109 -27.88 -0.66 2.97
C MET A 109 -28.39 0.19 1.81
N PRO A 110 -28.52 -0.38 0.58
CA PRO A 110 -29.16 0.32 -0.53
C PRO A 110 -30.61 0.68 -0.18
N GLY A 111 -31.00 1.92 -0.45
CA GLY A 111 -32.35 2.39 -0.21
C GLY A 111 -32.50 3.27 1.04
N GLY A 112 -31.69 3.10 2.05
CA GLY A 112 -31.79 3.89 3.29
C GLY A 112 -33.14 3.75 4.01
N ALA A 113 -33.50 4.73 4.83
CA ALA A 113 -34.83 4.87 5.45
C ALA A 113 -35.56 6.08 4.84
N GLU A 114 -36.88 6.02 4.77
CA GLU A 114 -37.70 7.12 4.20
C GLU A 114 -37.78 8.32 5.14
N THR A 115 -37.72 8.09 6.46
CA THR A 115 -37.74 9.14 7.49
C THR A 115 -36.68 8.84 8.55
N GLU A 116 -36.32 9.85 9.36
CA GLU A 116 -35.36 9.70 10.47
C GLU A 116 -35.89 8.71 11.52
N GLU A 117 -37.22 8.76 11.81
CA GLU A 117 -37.86 7.90 12.79
C GLU A 117 -37.95 6.43 12.34
N ALA A 118 -37.97 6.20 11.03
CA ALA A 118 -37.99 4.86 10.44
C ALA A 118 -36.58 4.25 10.35
N PHE A 119 -35.53 5.03 10.65
CA PHE A 119 -34.15 4.52 10.59
C PHE A 119 -33.91 3.49 11.69
N ASN A 120 -33.50 2.28 11.27
CA ASN A 120 -33.11 1.19 12.17
C ASN A 120 -31.71 0.74 11.80
N VAL A 121 -30.80 0.74 12.77
CA VAL A 121 -29.40 0.34 12.58
C VAL A 121 -29.29 -1.08 12.02
N GLY A 122 -30.10 -2.02 12.50
CA GLY A 122 -30.12 -3.42 12.05
C GLY A 122 -30.53 -3.60 10.59
N GLU A 123 -31.37 -2.73 10.07
CA GLU A 123 -31.93 -2.81 8.72
C GLU A 123 -31.20 -1.89 7.74
N ASN A 124 -30.81 -0.70 8.19
CA ASN A 124 -30.29 0.35 7.31
C ASN A 124 -28.76 0.42 7.29
N VAL A 125 -28.05 -0.16 8.27
CA VAL A 125 -26.60 -0.22 8.30
C VAL A 125 -26.11 -1.61 7.89
N LYS A 126 -25.29 -1.66 6.85
CA LYS A 126 -24.71 -2.91 6.37
C LYS A 126 -23.51 -3.35 7.20
N ASN A 127 -22.56 -2.48 7.42
CA ASN A 127 -21.37 -2.71 8.23
C ASN A 127 -20.61 -1.41 8.55
N VAL A 128 -19.72 -1.53 9.52
CA VAL A 128 -18.69 -0.54 9.82
C VAL A 128 -17.38 -1.01 9.16
N ARG A 129 -16.60 -0.10 8.62
CA ARG A 129 -15.32 -0.40 7.97
C ARG A 129 -14.25 0.61 8.35
N MET A 130 -13.04 0.15 8.49
CA MET A 130 -11.88 1.02 8.56
C MET A 130 -11.55 1.56 7.16
N LEU A 131 -11.23 2.84 7.12
CA LEU A 131 -10.73 3.55 5.94
C LEU A 131 -9.37 4.15 6.27
N ALA A 132 -8.50 4.18 5.28
CA ALA A 132 -7.19 4.81 5.41
C ALA A 132 -6.93 5.72 4.21
N ARG A 133 -6.42 6.91 4.46
CA ARG A 133 -6.01 7.87 3.43
C ARG A 133 -4.56 8.25 3.64
N ALA A 134 -3.72 7.94 2.66
CA ALA A 134 -2.30 8.26 2.69
C ALA A 134 -2.05 9.77 2.84
N THR A 135 -1.00 10.11 3.58
CA THR A 135 -0.60 11.51 3.89
C THR A 135 0.90 11.70 3.68
N GLY A 136 1.31 12.96 3.59
CA GLY A 136 2.71 13.34 3.49
C GLY A 136 3.43 12.66 2.33
N SER A 137 4.53 11.99 2.62
CA SER A 137 5.39 11.32 1.64
C SER A 137 4.67 10.20 0.87
N LEU A 138 3.69 9.53 1.49
CA LEU A 138 2.91 8.47 0.85
C LEU A 138 1.68 9.00 0.09
N SER A 139 1.47 10.31 0.05
CA SER A 139 0.36 10.88 -0.74
C SER A 139 0.57 10.61 -2.24
N PRO A 140 -0.52 10.42 -3.02
CA PRO A 140 -0.40 10.11 -4.45
C PRO A 140 0.46 11.09 -5.23
N LYS A 141 0.35 12.40 -4.95
CA LYS A 141 1.16 13.42 -5.61
C LYS A 141 2.66 13.30 -5.34
N LYS A 142 3.04 12.90 -4.11
CA LYS A 142 4.45 12.72 -3.75
C LYS A 142 5.01 11.43 -4.35
N LEU A 143 4.29 10.33 -4.24
CA LEU A 143 4.68 9.05 -4.84
C LEU A 143 4.84 9.13 -6.36
N ASP A 144 4.00 9.93 -7.04
CA ASP A 144 4.07 10.12 -8.49
C ASP A 144 5.36 10.87 -8.92
N LEU A 145 5.88 11.76 -8.07
CA LEU A 145 7.13 12.47 -8.31
C LEU A 145 8.37 11.58 -8.14
N ASP A 146 8.30 10.59 -7.25
CA ASP A 146 9.45 9.78 -6.84
C ASP A 146 9.57 8.48 -7.66
N VAL A 147 8.54 8.13 -8.43
CA VAL A 147 8.42 6.82 -9.10
C VAL A 147 8.87 6.86 -10.55
N THR A 148 9.65 5.85 -10.93
CA THR A 148 9.94 5.54 -12.34
C THR A 148 9.21 4.26 -12.75
N LEU A 149 8.51 4.30 -13.89
CA LEU A 149 7.79 3.15 -14.42
C LEU A 149 8.60 2.45 -15.53
N LYS A 150 8.77 1.13 -15.42
CA LYS A 150 9.43 0.33 -16.45
C LYS A 150 8.52 -0.83 -16.88
N ARG A 151 8.40 -1.00 -18.19
CA ARG A 151 7.68 -2.15 -18.75
C ARG A 151 8.46 -3.44 -18.48
N ALA A 152 7.79 -4.45 -17.89
CA ALA A 152 8.36 -5.78 -17.74
C ALA A 152 8.48 -6.45 -19.11
N THR A 153 9.68 -6.95 -19.45
CA THR A 153 9.96 -7.60 -20.74
C THR A 153 9.59 -9.07 -20.77
N THR A 154 9.41 -9.70 -19.59
CA THR A 154 9.05 -11.12 -19.47
C THR A 154 8.01 -11.30 -18.39
N ILE A 155 6.85 -11.90 -18.75
CA ILE A 155 5.87 -12.34 -17.76
C ILE A 155 6.29 -13.74 -17.32
N VAL A 156 7.04 -13.84 -16.22
CA VAL A 156 7.18 -15.10 -15.50
C VAL A 156 5.99 -15.20 -14.54
N GLY A 157 4.86 -15.66 -15.06
CA GLY A 157 3.64 -15.84 -14.29
C GLY A 157 2.74 -16.85 -15.00
N LYS A 158 2.58 -18.00 -14.40
CA LYS A 158 1.69 -19.09 -14.78
C LYS A 158 0.31 -18.53 -15.21
N PRO A 159 -0.26 -18.90 -16.36
CA PRO A 159 -1.61 -18.49 -16.73
C PRO A 159 -2.58 -18.95 -15.66
N ALA A 160 -3.47 -18.05 -15.22
CA ALA A 160 -4.58 -18.40 -14.37
C ALA A 160 -5.41 -19.45 -15.10
N THR A 161 -5.39 -20.68 -14.61
CA THR A 161 -6.28 -21.75 -15.07
C THR A 161 -7.70 -21.29 -14.82
N SER A 162 -8.42 -21.02 -15.88
CA SER A 162 -9.87 -20.82 -15.87
C SER A 162 -10.50 -22.09 -15.30
N LYS A 163 -11.13 -21.97 -14.14
CA LYS A 163 -11.95 -23.02 -13.55
C LYS A 163 -13.12 -23.28 -14.50
N PRO A 164 -13.35 -24.51 -14.96
CA PRO A 164 -14.51 -24.80 -15.81
C PRO A 164 -15.78 -24.59 -14.98
N ALA A 165 -16.73 -23.87 -15.57
CA ALA A 165 -18.08 -23.77 -15.03
C ALA A 165 -18.70 -25.17 -15.03
N THR A 166 -18.91 -25.76 -13.85
CA THR A 166 -19.73 -26.95 -13.66
C THR A 166 -21.18 -26.57 -13.97
N GLY A 167 -21.66 -27.06 -15.13
CA GLY A 167 -23.08 -27.07 -15.44
C GLY A 167 -23.83 -27.88 -14.38
N LYS A 168 -24.98 -27.40 -13.99
CA LYS A 168 -26.00 -28.17 -13.30
C LYS A 168 -26.99 -28.62 -14.35
N GLU A 169 -27.11 -29.93 -14.47
CA GLU A 169 -28.33 -30.60 -14.90
C GLU A 169 -29.40 -30.50 -13.83
#